data_7ed0a91ac36ff5716781bc73952fd4dc
#
_entry.id   7ed0a91ac36ff5716781bc73952fd4dc
#
_cell.length_a   1.000
_cell.length_b   1.000
_cell.length_c   1.000
_cell.angle_alpha   90.00
_cell.angle_beta   90.00
_cell.angle_gamma   90.00
#
_symmetry.space_group_name_H-M   'P 1'
#
loop_
_entity.id
_entity.type
_entity.pdbx_description
1 polymer ?
#
loop_
_entity_poly.entity_id
_entity_poly.type
_entity_poly.pdbx_seq_one_letter_code
_entity_poly.pdbx_strand_id
1 'polypeptide(L)'
;MADATCCTGNAVLSYGAALYAGDPAVTGDTPSWVCVGGLVDFSGPDTSRAEIDVTTLCSTAKEYVMDLKDNGSLSLTLQTRLGNAGQKILMENLDSEDYLNFKLLLPDDGYGNGEVSIEFKGSVQSFPIQGSQGAVLTSTVTLRISGDLTITYPEGGGTDTDTTTTSEGA
;
A
#
# COMPACT_ATOMS: atom_id res chain seq x y z
N MET A 1 23.44 8.38 -3.61
CA MET A 1 23.31 8.82 -2.21
C MET A 1 22.37 10.00 -2.19
N ALA A 2 21.10 9.76 -1.99
CA ALA A 2 20.15 10.84 -1.71
C ALA A 2 20.14 11.02 -0.20
N ASP A 3 20.82 12.05 0.27
CA ASP A 3 20.76 12.49 1.66
C ASP A 3 19.38 13.14 1.84
N ALA A 4 18.42 12.37 2.34
CA ALA A 4 17.14 12.90 2.75
C ALA A 4 17.33 13.65 4.06
N THR A 5 17.87 14.86 3.97
CA THR A 5 17.95 15.75 5.12
C THR A 5 16.51 16.02 5.57
N CYS A 6 16.15 15.42 6.69
CA CYS A 6 14.87 15.58 7.36
C CYS A 6 14.60 17.08 7.56
N CYS A 7 13.68 17.64 6.81
CA CYS A 7 13.16 18.96 7.10
C CYS A 7 12.47 18.92 8.47
N THR A 8 12.82 19.87 9.30
CA THR A 8 12.27 20.10 10.63
C THR A 8 10.75 19.90 10.67
N GLY A 9 10.31 18.76 11.21
CA GLY A 9 8.91 18.42 11.38
C GLY A 9 8.48 17.15 10.69
N ASN A 10 9.00 16.01 11.04
CA ASN A 10 8.47 14.65 10.75
C ASN A 10 7.67 14.44 9.44
N ALA A 11 7.95 15.24 8.39
CA ALA A 11 7.31 15.11 7.09
C ALA A 11 8.14 14.18 6.21
N VAL A 12 7.56 13.08 5.79
CA VAL A 12 8.17 12.17 4.82
C VAL A 12 7.91 12.68 3.42
N LEU A 13 8.98 12.84 2.63
CA LEU A 13 8.86 13.16 1.22
C LEU A 13 8.56 11.86 0.44
N SER A 14 7.61 11.91 -0.48
CA SER A 14 7.29 10.79 -1.37
C SER A 14 8.37 10.53 -2.44
N TYR A 15 9.41 11.35 -2.49
CA TYR A 15 10.52 11.18 -3.42
C TYR A 15 11.30 9.89 -3.11
N GLY A 16 11.33 8.99 -4.09
CA GLY A 16 11.93 7.66 -3.93
C GLY A 16 10.95 6.54 -3.60
N ALA A 17 9.65 6.85 -3.46
CA ALA A 17 8.63 5.81 -3.36
C ALA A 17 8.62 4.93 -4.61
N ALA A 18 8.49 3.63 -4.44
CA ALA A 18 8.46 2.66 -5.51
C ALA A 18 7.35 1.64 -5.31
N LEU A 19 6.69 1.29 -6.41
CA LEU A 19 5.71 0.20 -6.42
C LEU A 19 6.32 -1.04 -7.07
N TYR A 20 6.07 -2.17 -6.47
CA TYR A 20 6.43 -3.48 -7.00
C TYR A 20 5.18 -4.33 -7.14
N ALA A 21 5.10 -5.08 -8.23
CA ALA A 21 4.10 -6.11 -8.44
C ALA A 21 4.75 -7.48 -8.32
N GLY A 22 4.06 -8.44 -7.73
CA GLY A 22 4.50 -9.83 -7.70
C GLY A 22 4.39 -10.45 -9.08
N ASP A 23 5.41 -11.20 -9.50
CA ASP A 23 5.40 -11.91 -10.76
C ASP A 23 4.41 -13.10 -10.69
N PRO A 24 3.35 -13.12 -11.48
CA PRO A 24 2.37 -14.21 -11.48
C PRO A 24 2.96 -15.54 -11.94
N ALA A 25 4.09 -15.53 -12.66
CA ALA A 25 4.76 -16.74 -13.12
C ALA A 25 5.53 -17.47 -12.02
N VAL A 26 5.77 -16.82 -10.89
CA VAL A 26 6.48 -17.41 -9.76
C VAL A 26 5.48 -17.90 -8.71
N THR A 27 5.19 -19.20 -8.75
CA THR A 27 4.43 -19.90 -7.71
C THR A 27 5.36 -20.32 -6.58
N GLY A 28 5.32 -19.58 -5.47
CA GLY A 28 6.11 -19.88 -4.29
C GLY A 28 5.80 -18.93 -3.13
N ASP A 29 6.24 -19.29 -1.91
CA ASP A 29 6.02 -18.50 -0.70
C ASP A 29 6.70 -17.11 -0.69
N THR A 30 7.63 -16.90 -1.61
CA THR A 30 8.30 -15.60 -1.80
C THR A 30 7.98 -15.05 -3.18
N PRO A 31 7.14 -14.01 -3.27
CA PRO A 31 6.86 -13.39 -4.56
C PRO A 31 8.14 -12.76 -5.15
N SER A 32 8.41 -13.04 -6.42
CA SER A 32 9.40 -12.29 -7.17
C SER A 32 8.85 -10.90 -7.45
N TRP A 33 9.53 -9.88 -6.98
CA TRP A 33 9.07 -8.50 -7.09
C TRP A 33 9.57 -7.84 -8.38
N VAL A 34 8.64 -7.36 -9.19
CA VAL A 34 8.94 -6.61 -10.43
C VAL A 34 8.59 -5.14 -10.21
N CYS A 35 9.56 -4.26 -10.43
CA CYS A 35 9.36 -2.82 -10.26
C CYS A 35 8.39 -2.26 -11.32
N VAL A 36 7.36 -1.57 -10.88
CA VAL A 36 6.47 -0.78 -11.72
C VAL A 36 7.08 0.59 -11.94
N GLY A 37 7.76 0.75 -13.07
CA GLY A 37 8.45 2.00 -13.39
C GLY A 37 7.51 3.13 -13.76
N GLY A 38 7.96 4.36 -13.55
CA GLY A 38 7.25 5.56 -13.95
C GLY A 38 6.23 6.09 -12.94
N LEU A 39 6.29 5.68 -11.68
CA LEU A 39 5.44 6.22 -10.62
C LEU A 39 5.69 7.73 -10.46
N VAL A 40 4.63 8.51 -10.59
CA VAL A 40 4.63 9.98 -10.44
C VAL A 40 3.96 10.36 -9.14
N ASP A 41 2.82 9.75 -8.84
CA ASP A 41 1.99 10.06 -7.69
C ASP A 41 1.20 8.84 -7.25
N PHE A 42 0.81 8.80 -5.98
CA PHE A 42 -0.06 7.78 -5.44
C PHE A 42 -0.98 8.35 -4.36
N SER A 43 -2.15 7.76 -4.22
CA SER A 43 -3.15 8.12 -3.20
C SER A 43 -3.79 6.87 -2.65
N GLY A 44 -3.83 6.77 -1.34
CA GLY A 44 -4.31 5.59 -0.61
C GLY A 44 -3.18 4.85 0.12
N PRO A 45 -3.46 3.68 0.70
CA PRO A 45 -4.73 2.95 0.74
C PRO A 45 -5.83 3.65 1.54
N ASP A 46 -7.06 3.62 1.05
CA ASP A 46 -8.25 4.22 1.66
C ASP A 46 -8.88 3.25 2.68
N THR A 47 -8.23 3.13 3.81
CA THR A 47 -8.69 2.22 4.87
C THR A 47 -9.84 2.82 5.66
N SER A 48 -10.96 2.11 5.75
CA SER A 48 -12.14 2.54 6.51
C SER A 48 -12.81 1.39 7.25
N ARG A 49 -13.62 1.73 8.24
CA ARG A 49 -14.53 0.82 8.95
C ARG A 49 -15.89 1.48 9.05
N ALA A 50 -16.94 0.76 8.72
CA ALA A 50 -18.29 1.21 8.95
C ALA A 50 -18.68 1.05 10.43
N GLU A 51 -19.54 1.92 10.93
CA GLU A 51 -20.14 1.84 12.25
C GLU A 51 -21.52 1.19 12.13
N ILE A 52 -21.80 0.23 13.00
CA ILE A 52 -23.10 -0.41 13.11
C ILE A 52 -23.74 0.06 14.41
N ASP A 53 -24.90 0.74 14.32
CA ASP A 53 -25.68 1.15 15.48
C ASP A 53 -26.35 -0.07 16.12
N VAL A 54 -25.98 -0.39 17.34
CA VAL A 54 -26.52 -1.50 18.13
C VAL A 54 -27.31 -1.00 19.33
N THR A 55 -27.74 0.26 19.32
CA THR A 55 -28.53 0.88 20.39
C THR A 55 -29.87 0.15 20.57
N THR A 56 -30.19 -0.21 21.79
CA THR A 56 -31.47 -0.84 22.18
C THR A 56 -32.36 0.13 22.94
N LEU A 57 -33.63 -0.23 23.14
CA LEU A 57 -34.56 0.59 23.95
C LEU A 57 -34.16 0.69 25.43
N CYS A 58 -33.23 -0.16 25.89
CA CYS A 58 -32.68 -0.13 27.25
C CYS A 58 -31.40 0.70 27.37
N SER A 59 -30.84 1.12 26.25
CA SER A 59 -29.60 1.90 26.21
C SER A 59 -29.88 3.34 26.64
N THR A 60 -29.06 3.89 27.54
CA THR A 60 -29.12 5.29 27.98
C THR A 60 -28.32 6.24 27.06
N ALA A 61 -27.50 5.69 26.18
CA ALA A 61 -26.71 6.40 25.19
C ALA A 61 -26.62 5.56 23.90
N LYS A 62 -26.21 6.17 22.80
CA LYS A 62 -25.98 5.44 21.55
C LYS A 62 -24.79 4.51 21.67
N GLU A 63 -24.96 3.30 21.21
CA GLU A 63 -23.93 2.24 21.21
C GLU A 63 -23.62 1.83 19.77
N TYR A 64 -22.31 1.80 19.45
CA TYR A 64 -21.82 1.45 18.11
C TYR A 64 -20.82 0.32 18.17
N VAL A 65 -20.89 -0.56 17.17
CA VAL A 65 -19.87 -1.60 16.92
C VAL A 65 -19.22 -1.33 15.57
N MET A 66 -17.91 -1.48 15.49
CA MET A 66 -17.17 -1.32 14.24
C MET A 66 -17.30 -2.58 13.39
N ASP A 67 -17.60 -2.40 12.13
CA ASP A 67 -17.60 -3.46 11.11
C ASP A 67 -16.20 -3.87 10.70
N LEU A 68 -16.11 -4.84 9.80
CA LEU A 68 -14.85 -5.29 9.21
C LEU A 68 -14.09 -4.13 8.56
N LYS A 69 -12.76 -4.22 8.62
CA LYS A 69 -11.88 -3.26 7.98
C LYS A 69 -11.91 -3.44 6.46
N ASP A 70 -12.25 -2.40 5.73
CA ASP A 70 -12.05 -2.31 4.29
C ASP A 70 -10.80 -1.49 4.00
N ASN A 71 -9.83 -2.08 3.33
CA ASN A 71 -8.59 -1.40 2.95
C ASN A 71 -8.74 -0.56 1.66
N GLY A 72 -9.93 -0.57 1.06
CA GLY A 72 -10.29 0.32 -0.03
C GLY A 72 -9.48 0.11 -1.30
N SER A 73 -9.01 1.19 -1.86
CA SER A 73 -8.27 1.22 -3.11
C SER A 73 -7.00 2.07 -3.01
N LEU A 74 -6.05 1.77 -3.89
CA LEU A 74 -4.85 2.55 -4.11
C LEU A 74 -4.90 3.12 -5.53
N SER A 75 -4.83 4.44 -5.67
CA SER A 75 -4.76 5.12 -6.96
C SER A 75 -3.33 5.55 -7.24
N LEU A 76 -2.85 5.28 -8.44
CA LEU A 76 -1.48 5.52 -8.87
C LEU A 76 -1.47 6.30 -10.16
N THR A 77 -0.65 7.33 -10.24
CA THR A 77 -0.37 8.02 -11.51
C THR A 77 1.00 7.59 -12.01
N LEU A 78 1.01 6.98 -13.19
CA LEU A 78 2.21 6.46 -13.83
C LEU A 78 2.51 7.22 -15.13
N GLN A 79 3.79 7.41 -15.44
CA GLN A 79 4.20 7.67 -16.82
C GLN A 79 4.08 6.37 -17.60
N THR A 80 3.26 6.36 -18.64
CA THR A 80 3.00 5.16 -19.44
C THR A 80 4.24 4.74 -20.20
N ARG A 81 4.75 3.56 -19.86
CA ARG A 81 5.90 2.90 -20.49
C ARG A 81 5.55 1.44 -20.73
N LEU A 82 4.81 1.14 -21.78
CA LEU A 82 4.30 -0.22 -22.05
C LEU A 82 5.40 -1.27 -22.24
N GLY A 83 6.65 -0.88 -22.43
CA GLY A 83 7.81 -1.78 -22.43
C GLY A 83 8.31 -2.16 -21.03
N ASN A 84 7.81 -1.53 -19.95
CA ASN A 84 8.17 -1.86 -18.59
C ASN A 84 7.46 -3.15 -18.15
N ALA A 85 8.21 -4.11 -17.61
CA ALA A 85 7.68 -5.41 -17.18
C ALA A 85 6.58 -5.29 -16.11
N GLY A 86 6.76 -4.39 -15.14
CA GLY A 86 5.75 -4.15 -14.09
C GLY A 86 4.45 -3.58 -14.65
N GLN A 87 4.51 -2.64 -15.59
CA GLN A 87 3.30 -2.11 -16.22
C GLN A 87 2.59 -3.15 -17.09
N LYS A 88 3.34 -4.07 -17.73
CA LYS A 88 2.74 -5.20 -18.47
C LYS A 88 1.97 -6.12 -17.53
N ILE A 89 2.53 -6.47 -16.38
CA ILE A 89 1.86 -7.29 -15.36
C ILE A 89 0.56 -6.63 -14.92
N LEU A 90 0.53 -5.30 -14.73
CA LEU A 90 -0.69 -4.56 -14.37
C LEU A 90 -1.76 -4.65 -15.48
N MET A 91 -1.37 -4.54 -16.74
CA MET A 91 -2.31 -4.66 -17.86
C MET A 91 -2.84 -6.09 -18.02
N GLU A 92 -1.99 -7.09 -17.87
CA GLU A 92 -2.39 -8.49 -17.92
C GLU A 92 -3.33 -8.86 -16.76
N ASN A 93 -3.10 -8.29 -15.57
CA ASN A 93 -3.98 -8.51 -14.43
C ASN A 93 -5.36 -7.85 -14.60
N LEU A 94 -5.48 -6.79 -15.39
CA LEU A 94 -6.78 -6.17 -15.68
C LEU A 94 -7.74 -7.14 -16.39
N ASP A 95 -7.19 -8.04 -17.22
CA ASP A 95 -7.95 -9.07 -17.94
C ASP A 95 -8.09 -10.38 -17.14
N SER A 96 -7.44 -10.48 -15.98
CA SER A 96 -7.45 -11.65 -15.11
C SER A 96 -8.34 -11.41 -13.89
N GLU A 97 -8.98 -12.46 -13.40
CA GLU A 97 -9.70 -12.46 -12.12
C GLU A 97 -8.78 -12.73 -10.91
N ASP A 98 -7.49 -12.92 -11.16
CA ASP A 98 -6.51 -13.26 -10.14
C ASP A 98 -6.07 -12.03 -9.34
N TYR A 99 -5.82 -12.25 -8.05
CA TYR A 99 -5.22 -11.25 -7.19
C TYR A 99 -3.69 -11.35 -7.24
N LEU A 100 -3.03 -10.22 -7.41
CA LEU A 100 -1.58 -10.10 -7.30
C LEU A 100 -1.15 -9.58 -5.94
N ASN A 101 0.06 -9.90 -5.56
CA ASN A 101 0.72 -9.27 -4.42
C ASN A 101 1.39 -7.97 -4.89
N PHE A 102 1.19 -6.91 -4.13
CA PHE A 102 1.80 -5.60 -4.37
C PHE A 102 2.62 -5.19 -3.16
N LYS A 103 3.68 -4.46 -3.43
CA LYS A 103 4.54 -3.86 -2.40
C LYS A 103 4.78 -2.40 -2.75
N LEU A 104 4.31 -1.51 -1.92
CA LEU A 104 4.63 -0.08 -1.99
C LEU A 104 5.76 0.20 -1.00
N LEU A 105 6.86 0.71 -1.51
CA LEU A 105 8.02 1.08 -0.73
C LEU A 105 8.02 2.59 -0.54
N LEU A 106 8.08 3.03 0.70
CA LEU A 106 8.23 4.43 1.09
C LEU A 106 9.69 4.65 1.52
N PRO A 107 10.30 5.78 1.15
CA PRO A 107 11.74 5.98 1.32
C PRO A 107 12.19 6.13 2.77
N ASP A 108 11.31 6.54 3.65
CA ASP A 108 11.63 6.80 5.06
C ASP A 108 10.37 6.68 5.94
N ASP A 109 10.57 6.35 7.21
CA ASP A 109 9.53 6.32 8.25
C ASP A 109 9.24 7.70 8.89
N GLY A 110 9.93 8.74 8.47
CA GLY A 110 9.86 10.10 9.03
C GLY A 110 10.81 10.37 10.20
N TYR A 111 11.58 9.36 10.60
CA TYR A 111 12.59 9.45 11.67
C TYR A 111 14.01 9.14 11.18
N GLY A 112 14.18 8.83 9.89
CA GLY A 112 15.48 8.50 9.30
C GLY A 112 15.95 7.09 9.61
N ASN A 113 15.05 6.19 10.00
CA ASN A 113 15.42 4.80 10.30
C ASN A 113 15.45 3.90 9.06
N GLY A 114 14.90 4.35 7.94
CA GLY A 114 14.92 3.62 6.68
C GLY A 114 13.55 3.44 6.02
N GLU A 115 13.50 2.55 5.05
CA GLU A 115 12.34 2.35 4.18
C GLU A 115 11.20 1.62 4.90
N VAL A 116 9.98 2.11 4.71
CA VAL A 116 8.75 1.43 5.14
C VAL A 116 8.15 0.70 3.95
N SER A 117 7.82 -0.56 4.10
CA SER A 117 7.14 -1.33 3.08
C SER A 117 5.69 -1.63 3.46
N ILE A 118 4.80 -1.42 2.50
CA ILE A 118 3.37 -1.73 2.61
C ILE A 118 3.07 -2.84 1.61
N GLU A 119 2.80 -4.03 2.12
CA GLU A 119 2.47 -5.19 1.31
C GLU A 119 0.97 -5.49 1.39
N PHE A 120 0.36 -5.73 0.25
CA PHE A 120 -1.06 -6.04 0.15
C PHE A 120 -1.34 -6.92 -1.06
N LYS A 121 -2.49 -7.57 -1.02
CA LYS A 121 -3.04 -8.33 -2.12
C LYS A 121 -4.15 -7.53 -2.78
N GLY A 122 -4.17 -7.48 -4.11
CA GLY A 122 -5.17 -6.71 -4.83
C GLY A 122 -5.28 -7.10 -6.31
N SER A 123 -6.22 -6.48 -6.98
CA SER A 123 -6.42 -6.59 -8.42
C SER A 123 -6.46 -5.22 -9.07
N VAL A 124 -6.08 -5.16 -10.33
CA VAL A 124 -6.17 -3.93 -11.13
C VAL A 124 -7.61 -3.71 -11.54
N GLN A 125 -8.19 -2.61 -11.11
CA GLN A 125 -9.57 -2.26 -11.42
C GLN A 125 -9.68 -1.43 -12.70
N SER A 126 -8.72 -0.56 -12.96
CA SER A 126 -8.68 0.29 -14.16
C SER A 126 -7.27 0.70 -14.54
N PHE A 127 -7.01 0.84 -15.83
CA PHE A 127 -5.74 1.29 -16.39
C PHE A 127 -5.98 2.22 -17.59
N PRO A 128 -6.56 3.41 -17.41
CA PRO A 128 -6.75 4.37 -18.49
C PRO A 128 -5.43 4.98 -18.93
N ILE A 129 -5.19 5.04 -20.24
CA ILE A 129 -4.03 5.68 -20.85
C ILE A 129 -4.47 7.04 -21.36
N GLN A 130 -3.77 8.09 -20.96
CA GLN A 130 -4.04 9.46 -21.34
C GLN A 130 -2.84 10.08 -22.04
N GLY A 131 -3.10 10.79 -23.12
CA GLY A 131 -2.07 11.49 -23.88
C GLY A 131 -2.63 12.76 -24.50
N SER A 132 -1.81 13.80 -24.56
CA SER A 132 -2.10 15.04 -25.25
C SER A 132 -0.89 15.48 -26.07
N GLN A 133 -1.12 16.33 -27.08
CA GLN A 133 -0.04 16.81 -27.94
C GLN A 133 1.00 17.58 -27.11
N GLY A 134 2.26 17.15 -27.20
CA GLY A 134 3.37 17.77 -26.48
C GLY A 134 3.51 17.38 -25.01
N ALA A 135 2.68 16.45 -24.52
CA ALA A 135 2.75 15.93 -23.15
C ALA A 135 3.21 14.49 -23.09
N VAL A 136 3.72 14.09 -21.94
CA VAL A 136 4.09 12.69 -21.65
C VAL A 136 2.81 11.87 -21.49
N LEU A 137 2.82 10.63 -22.01
CA LEU A 137 1.73 9.69 -21.76
C LEU A 137 1.66 9.35 -20.27
N THR A 138 0.47 9.43 -19.72
CA THR A 138 0.20 9.10 -18.32
C THR A 138 -0.93 8.11 -18.20
N SER A 139 -0.92 7.33 -17.12
CA SER A 139 -2.00 6.39 -16.76
C SER A 139 -2.33 6.54 -15.29
N THR A 140 -3.62 6.62 -14.98
CA THR A 140 -4.11 6.60 -13.60
C THR A 140 -4.63 5.20 -13.29
N VAL A 141 -3.82 4.39 -12.65
CA VAL A 141 -4.14 2.99 -12.32
C VAL A 141 -4.85 2.94 -10.97
N THR A 142 -5.96 2.23 -10.91
CA THR A 142 -6.66 1.97 -9.65
C THR A 142 -6.52 0.50 -9.28
N LEU A 143 -5.97 0.24 -8.11
CA LEU A 143 -5.84 -1.09 -7.51
C LEU A 143 -6.89 -1.24 -6.40
N ARG A 144 -7.69 -2.30 -6.45
CA ARG A 144 -8.59 -2.67 -5.35
C ARG A 144 -7.87 -3.62 -4.41
N ILE A 145 -7.78 -3.25 -3.15
CA ILE A 145 -7.13 -4.05 -2.12
C ILE A 145 -8.11 -5.10 -1.62
N SER A 146 -7.64 -6.35 -1.49
CA SER A 146 -8.40 -7.46 -0.96
C SER A 146 -7.65 -8.11 0.19
N GLY A 147 -8.30 -8.23 1.33
CA GLY A 147 -7.71 -8.79 2.55
C GLY A 147 -6.89 -7.79 3.35
N ASP A 148 -5.97 -8.30 4.13
CA ASP A 148 -5.17 -7.51 5.05
C ASP A 148 -4.03 -6.77 4.36
N LEU A 149 -3.64 -5.67 4.99
CA LEU A 149 -2.52 -4.83 4.60
C LEU A 149 -1.44 -4.96 5.67
N THR A 150 -0.24 -5.35 5.25
CA THR A 150 0.91 -5.53 6.13
C THR A 150 1.87 -4.37 5.98
N ILE A 151 2.11 -3.65 7.06
CA ILE A 151 3.10 -2.56 7.10
C ILE A 151 4.32 -3.06 7.84
N THR A 152 5.47 -3.04 7.19
CA THR A 152 6.75 -3.40 7.79
C THR A 152 7.58 -2.15 7.95
N TYR A 153 7.94 -1.87 9.19
CA TYR A 153 8.82 -0.77 9.55
C TYR A 153 10.28 -1.23 9.55
N PRO A 154 11.23 -0.35 9.26
CA PRO A 154 12.65 -0.67 9.37
C PRO A 154 13.01 -1.02 10.82
N GLU A 155 13.82 -2.03 11.01
CA GLU A 155 14.38 -2.36 12.32
C GLU A 155 15.49 -1.35 12.66
N GLY A 156 15.11 -0.27 13.35
CA GLY A 156 16.07 0.75 13.73
C GLY A 156 15.53 1.73 14.78
N GLY A 157 15.58 1.36 16.04
CA GLY A 157 15.53 2.30 17.15
C GLY A 157 14.15 2.64 17.72
N GLY A 158 13.48 1.65 18.23
CA GLY A 158 12.36 1.81 19.16
C GLY A 158 12.20 0.52 19.92
N THR A 159 12.93 0.36 21.02
CA THR A 159 12.69 -0.72 21.98
C THR A 159 11.39 -0.45 22.73
N ASP A 160 10.27 -0.78 22.12
CA ASP A 160 9.07 -1.10 22.88
C ASP A 160 9.09 -2.60 23.15
N THR A 161 9.90 -2.96 24.12
CA THR A 161 9.84 -4.26 24.76
C THR A 161 8.63 -4.26 25.70
N ASP A 162 7.44 -4.41 25.15
CA ASP A 162 6.33 -4.89 25.96
C ASP A 162 6.49 -6.39 26.19
N THR A 163 7.44 -6.70 27.07
CA THR A 163 7.56 -8.03 27.63
C THR A 163 6.54 -8.14 28.76
N THR A 164 5.31 -8.46 28.42
CA THR A 164 4.35 -8.95 29.39
C THR A 164 4.82 -10.33 29.82
N THR A 165 5.76 -10.36 30.74
CA THR A 165 6.13 -11.58 31.46
C THR A 165 5.00 -11.89 32.42
N THR A 166 4.08 -12.74 32.02
CA THR A 166 3.17 -13.40 32.96
C THR A 166 4.02 -14.44 33.71
N SER A 167 4.52 -14.02 34.87
CA SER A 167 5.07 -14.98 35.82
C SER A 167 3.88 -15.68 36.49
N GLU A 168 3.55 -16.86 36.02
CA GLU A 168 2.82 -17.83 36.82
C GLU A 168 3.74 -18.27 37.97
N GLY A 169 3.52 -17.70 39.13
CA GLY A 169 4.04 -18.22 40.39
C GLY A 169 3.17 -19.35 40.85
N ALA A 170 3.78 -20.50 41.01
CA ALA A 170 3.20 -21.64 41.66
C ALA A 170 2.98 -21.37 43.16
#